data_519c0297b6a3007022ba4e768986b640
#
_entry.id   519c0297b6a3007022ba4e768986b640
#
_cell.length_a   1.000
_cell.length_b   1.000
_cell.length_c   1.000
_cell.angle_alpha   90.00
_cell.angle_beta   90.00
_cell.angle_gamma   90.00
#
_symmetry.space_group_name_H-M   'P 1'
#
loop_
_entity.id
_entity.type
_entity.pdbx_description
1 polymer ?
#
loop_
_entity_poly.entity_id
_entity_poly.type
_entity_poly.pdbx_seq_one_letter_code
_entity_poly.pdbx_strand_id
1 'polypeptide(L)'
;MHSSRWFILIAVMMAFTPVVVDMTILHIAIPSLAVALGASGNEVLWIIDIYPLVMAGLLVPMGTLADRIGYRRILLIGLGVFGAASIAAAFSTSAPMLIVARALLGIGSSMIMPCVLALIRQTFEDDAERATALGIWSVVSMAGAAIGPLVGGVLLEHFWWGSVFLVNVPIMLIVIPVVWRLVPSSSGNSQATWKPGQALILVAGLILTVYGVKSGFKTGLSVETAVTLFVGVGLLAWFSRIQISSENPMLDLSLLTKPAIAVGLMMAFVASGSLAGFELVLAQELQFVLDKTPLEAGVFMLPLVVAAAIGGPVGGQLANRYGLRAVASSSMAAAALALFAISLSDLVENAYIVAVLLVVLGFALGVGLLASSIAIMGSAPAEKAGAAGALESTGYELGGGLGITIFGVLVNSIYRSAFANPVAADGVSNSISEAMTAAREIGGSDGLEIAVAAKAAFAEAHGSVLVLVAAMIALLSALVFIALRNAPKAEAH
;
A
#
# COMPACT_ATOMS: atom_id res chain seq x y z
N MET A 1 37.13 -2.64 11.11
CA MET A 1 36.21 -2.25 10.02
C MET A 1 34.85 -2.97 10.06
N HIS A 2 34.70 -4.15 10.70
CA HIS A 2 33.41 -4.85 10.81
C HIS A 2 32.32 -4.09 11.57
N SER A 3 32.61 -3.38 12.65
CA SER A 3 31.61 -2.62 13.41
C SER A 3 30.97 -1.46 12.61
N SER A 4 31.71 -0.89 11.63
CA SER A 4 31.21 0.22 10.80
C SER A 4 30.04 -0.16 9.89
N ARG A 5 30.02 -1.40 9.35
CA ARG A 5 28.95 -1.86 8.42
C ARG A 5 27.59 -1.98 9.10
N TRP A 6 27.55 -2.48 10.31
CA TRP A 6 26.31 -2.62 11.08
C TRP A 6 25.73 -1.26 11.52
N PHE A 7 26.61 -0.28 11.80
CA PHE A 7 26.13 1.09 12.07
C PHE A 7 25.51 1.74 10.81
N ILE A 8 26.05 1.45 9.62
CA ILE A 8 25.42 1.87 8.35
C ILE A 8 24.05 1.22 8.21
N LEU A 9 23.92 -0.09 8.50
CA LEU A 9 22.63 -0.77 8.47
C LEU A 9 21.62 -0.11 9.42
N ILE A 10 22.01 0.19 10.64
CA ILE A 10 21.14 0.87 11.60
C ILE A 10 20.67 2.23 11.04
N ALA A 11 21.60 3.03 10.50
CA ALA A 11 21.25 4.34 9.90
C ALA A 11 20.25 4.18 8.75
N VAL A 12 20.43 3.17 7.91
CA VAL A 12 19.57 2.89 6.76
C VAL A 12 18.21 2.37 7.22
N MET A 13 18.15 1.53 8.25
CA MET A 13 16.89 1.07 8.86
C MET A 13 16.13 2.23 9.52
N MET A 14 16.82 3.11 10.23
CA MET A 14 16.20 4.31 10.79
C MET A 14 15.62 5.23 9.69
N ALA A 15 16.27 5.31 8.52
CA ALA A 15 15.76 6.07 7.38
C ALA A 15 14.52 5.42 6.73
N PHE A 16 14.44 4.10 6.77
CA PHE A 16 13.35 3.31 6.19
C PHE A 16 12.09 3.26 7.06
N THR A 17 12.25 3.16 8.38
CA THR A 17 11.14 2.98 9.33
C THR A 17 10.02 4.00 9.19
N PRO A 18 10.26 5.34 9.07
CA PRO A 18 9.18 6.32 8.91
C PRO A 18 8.34 6.11 7.65
N VAL A 19 8.96 5.65 6.55
CA VAL A 19 8.26 5.37 5.30
C VAL A 19 7.23 4.24 5.50
N VAL A 20 7.65 3.16 6.16
CA VAL A 20 6.76 2.01 6.41
C VAL A 20 5.65 2.34 7.39
N VAL A 21 5.96 3.06 8.46
CA VAL A 21 4.97 3.49 9.46
C VAL A 21 3.95 4.43 8.83
N ASP A 22 4.38 5.40 7.98
CA ASP A 22 3.49 6.35 7.30
C ASP A 22 2.46 5.66 6.40
N MET A 23 2.83 4.54 5.77
CA MET A 23 1.91 3.77 4.92
C MET A 23 0.73 3.19 5.69
N THR A 24 0.94 2.74 6.92
CA THR A 24 -0.07 2.01 7.70
C THR A 24 -0.77 2.87 8.77
N ILE A 25 -0.08 3.87 9.32
CA ILE A 25 -0.64 4.78 10.33
C ILE A 25 -1.86 5.54 9.82
N LEU A 26 -1.88 5.86 8.52
CA LEU A 26 -2.92 6.63 7.89
C LEU A 26 -4.28 5.91 7.93
N HIS A 27 -4.33 4.58 7.81
CA HIS A 27 -5.58 3.83 7.81
C HIS A 27 -6.41 4.08 9.08
N ILE A 28 -5.75 4.17 10.23
CA ILE A 28 -6.40 4.48 11.51
C ILE A 28 -6.76 5.97 11.61
N ALA A 29 -6.00 6.86 10.97
CA ALA A 29 -6.22 8.30 11.05
C ALA A 29 -7.35 8.80 10.13
N ILE A 30 -7.71 8.03 9.09
CA ILE A 30 -8.72 8.44 8.09
C ILE A 30 -10.02 8.93 8.71
N PRO A 31 -10.70 8.23 9.63
CA PRO A 31 -11.94 8.71 10.20
C PRO A 31 -11.81 10.08 10.88
N SER A 32 -10.75 10.26 11.67
CA SER A 32 -10.52 11.51 12.39
C SER A 32 -10.18 12.68 11.45
N LEU A 33 -9.32 12.47 10.46
CA LEU A 33 -8.94 13.52 9.52
C LEU A 33 -10.06 13.85 8.52
N ALA A 34 -10.86 12.85 8.12
CA ALA A 34 -11.97 13.08 7.20
C ALA A 34 -13.01 14.03 7.83
N VAL A 35 -13.36 13.78 9.08
CA VAL A 35 -14.26 14.65 9.85
C VAL A 35 -13.63 16.03 10.09
N ALA A 36 -12.36 16.09 10.49
CA ALA A 36 -11.69 17.35 10.81
C ALA A 36 -11.51 18.27 9.60
N LEU A 37 -11.30 17.72 8.40
CA LEU A 37 -11.13 18.47 7.15
C LEU A 37 -12.43 18.63 6.35
N GLY A 38 -13.54 18.01 6.79
CA GLY A 38 -14.77 17.95 6.01
C GLY A 38 -14.58 17.27 4.66
N ALA A 39 -13.66 16.27 4.60
CA ALA A 39 -13.27 15.64 3.37
C ALA A 39 -14.38 14.72 2.84
N SER A 40 -14.72 14.88 1.56
CA SER A 40 -15.62 13.97 0.86
C SER A 40 -15.01 12.57 0.73
N GLY A 41 -15.85 11.54 0.56
CA GLY A 41 -15.38 10.17 0.38
C GLY A 41 -14.37 10.02 -0.78
N ASN A 42 -14.52 10.79 -1.86
CA ASN A 42 -13.56 10.80 -2.96
C ASN A 42 -12.23 11.47 -2.57
N GLU A 43 -12.24 12.56 -1.82
CA GLU A 43 -11.03 13.21 -1.31
C GLU A 43 -10.29 12.30 -0.33
N VAL A 44 -11.00 11.59 0.53
CA VAL A 44 -10.42 10.56 1.41
C VAL A 44 -9.64 9.52 0.62
N LEU A 45 -10.24 8.97 -0.45
CA LEU A 45 -9.55 8.02 -1.33
C LEU A 45 -8.33 8.65 -2.02
N TRP A 46 -8.37 9.94 -2.36
CA TRP A 46 -7.19 10.63 -2.93
C TRP A 46 -6.09 10.87 -1.91
N ILE A 47 -6.43 11.22 -0.68
CA ILE A 47 -5.45 11.39 0.42
C ILE A 47 -4.63 10.10 0.61
N ILE A 48 -5.26 8.94 0.44
CA ILE A 48 -4.58 7.66 0.61
C ILE A 48 -3.80 7.28 -0.65
N ASP A 49 -4.45 7.31 -1.82
CA ASP A 49 -3.94 6.70 -3.06
C ASP A 49 -2.82 7.50 -3.73
N ILE A 50 -2.81 8.83 -3.59
CA ILE A 50 -1.83 9.67 -4.30
C ILE A 50 -0.39 9.31 -3.91
N TYR A 51 -0.15 8.94 -2.66
CA TYR A 51 1.15 8.54 -2.15
C TYR A 51 1.69 7.27 -2.84
N PRO A 52 1.01 6.11 -2.80
CA PRO A 52 1.50 4.91 -3.47
C PRO A 52 1.52 5.04 -4.99
N LEU A 53 0.61 5.79 -5.61
CA LEU A 53 0.62 6.03 -7.05
C LEU A 53 1.85 6.81 -7.52
N VAL A 54 2.17 7.90 -6.83
CA VAL A 54 3.38 8.69 -7.10
C VAL A 54 4.63 7.87 -6.82
N MET A 55 4.64 7.14 -5.69
CA MET A 55 5.76 6.28 -5.31
C MET A 55 6.02 5.18 -6.35
N ALA A 56 4.98 4.45 -6.77
CA ALA A 56 5.09 3.40 -7.79
C ALA A 56 5.65 3.93 -9.12
N GLY A 57 5.18 5.08 -9.57
CA GLY A 57 5.65 5.68 -10.83
C GLY A 57 7.08 6.23 -10.76
N LEU A 58 7.56 6.63 -9.57
CA LEU A 58 8.87 7.25 -9.38
C LEU A 58 9.93 6.30 -8.80
N LEU A 59 9.56 5.13 -8.26
CA LEU A 59 10.49 4.21 -7.59
C LEU A 59 11.70 3.86 -8.48
N VAL A 60 11.46 3.44 -9.70
CA VAL A 60 12.51 3.05 -10.65
C VAL A 60 13.32 4.25 -11.15
N PRO A 61 12.71 5.37 -11.59
CA PRO A 61 13.45 6.57 -11.96
C PRO A 61 14.33 7.13 -10.84
N MET A 62 13.85 7.11 -9.60
CA MET A 62 14.65 7.58 -8.45
C MET A 62 15.78 6.63 -8.11
N GLY A 63 15.60 5.32 -8.30
CA GLY A 63 16.67 4.33 -8.23
C GLY A 63 17.78 4.62 -9.26
N THR A 64 17.43 4.82 -10.53
CA THR A 64 18.40 5.16 -11.58
C THR A 64 19.05 6.54 -11.36
N LEU A 65 18.34 7.49 -10.77
CA LEU A 65 18.90 8.77 -10.36
C LEU A 65 19.91 8.59 -9.22
N ALA A 66 19.62 7.70 -8.27
CA ALA A 66 20.54 7.37 -7.18
C ALA A 66 21.81 6.67 -7.69
N ASP A 67 21.68 5.79 -8.69
CA ASP A 67 22.84 5.21 -9.39
C ASP A 67 23.74 6.30 -10.02
N ARG A 68 23.12 7.34 -10.59
CA ARG A 68 23.82 8.40 -11.31
C ARG A 68 24.51 9.41 -10.41
N ILE A 69 23.87 9.85 -9.32
CA ILE A 69 24.39 10.94 -8.47
C ILE A 69 24.85 10.51 -7.08
N GLY A 70 24.65 9.24 -6.75
CA GLY A 70 25.05 8.60 -5.49
C GLY A 70 23.89 8.40 -4.51
N TYR A 71 23.83 7.22 -3.92
CA TYR A 71 22.73 6.80 -3.01
C TYR A 71 22.61 7.65 -1.77
N ARG A 72 23.74 8.04 -1.14
CA ARG A 72 23.71 8.91 0.04
C ARG A 72 23.04 10.27 -0.26
N ARG A 73 23.33 10.87 -1.40
CA ARG A 73 22.77 12.17 -1.78
C ARG A 73 21.28 12.09 -1.99
N ILE A 74 20.83 11.08 -2.75
CA ILE A 74 19.39 10.87 -3.01
C ILE A 74 18.67 10.52 -1.70
N LEU A 75 19.24 9.67 -0.85
CA LEU A 75 18.67 9.34 0.46
C LEU A 75 18.48 10.59 1.33
N LEU A 76 19.49 11.45 1.43
CA LEU A 76 19.40 12.70 2.22
C LEU A 76 18.36 13.68 1.64
N ILE A 77 18.30 13.83 0.31
CA ILE A 77 17.27 14.65 -0.34
C ILE A 77 15.90 14.08 -0.07
N GLY A 78 15.71 12.74 -0.22
CA GLY A 78 14.46 12.05 0.05
C GLY A 78 13.98 12.23 1.48
N LEU A 79 14.87 12.08 2.47
CA LEU A 79 14.57 12.34 3.88
C LEU A 79 14.17 13.79 4.14
N GLY A 80 14.85 14.75 3.51
CA GLY A 80 14.51 16.19 3.59
C GLY A 80 13.13 16.48 3.00
N VAL A 81 12.83 15.96 1.80
CA VAL A 81 11.53 16.10 1.14
C VAL A 81 10.43 15.45 1.99
N PHE A 82 10.66 14.24 2.48
CA PHE A 82 9.71 13.49 3.32
C PHE A 82 9.41 14.26 4.64
N GLY A 83 10.45 14.76 5.31
CA GLY A 83 10.28 15.53 6.55
C GLY A 83 9.53 16.85 6.32
N ALA A 84 9.87 17.61 5.26
CA ALA A 84 9.16 18.85 4.91
C ALA A 84 7.70 18.59 4.51
N ALA A 85 7.46 17.52 3.73
CA ALA A 85 6.12 17.11 3.34
C ALA A 85 5.29 16.61 4.54
N SER A 86 5.92 15.95 5.54
CA SER A 86 5.27 15.57 6.80
C SER A 86 4.79 16.77 7.59
N ILE A 87 5.58 17.87 7.63
CA ILE A 87 5.15 19.13 8.26
C ILE A 87 3.97 19.71 7.49
N ALA A 88 4.06 19.79 6.16
CA ALA A 88 2.97 20.30 5.33
C ALA A 88 1.67 19.47 5.49
N ALA A 89 1.78 18.15 5.58
CA ALA A 89 0.65 17.26 5.83
C ALA A 89 0.04 17.50 7.22
N ALA A 90 0.85 17.59 8.27
CA ALA A 90 0.39 17.80 9.64
C ALA A 90 -0.43 19.08 9.82
N PHE A 91 -0.05 20.15 9.13
CA PHE A 91 -0.70 21.45 9.21
C PHE A 91 -1.63 21.76 8.02
N SER A 92 -2.04 20.75 7.28
CA SER A 92 -3.02 20.92 6.19
C SER A 92 -4.36 21.39 6.73
N THR A 93 -4.93 22.41 6.11
CA THR A 93 -6.22 23.01 6.48
C THR A 93 -7.37 22.58 5.56
N SER A 94 -7.06 21.81 4.52
CA SER A 94 -8.04 21.30 3.55
C SER A 94 -7.59 19.97 2.95
N ALA A 95 -8.56 19.18 2.47
CA ALA A 95 -8.27 17.92 1.80
C ALA A 95 -7.35 18.09 0.56
N PRO A 96 -7.54 19.06 -0.35
CA PRO A 96 -6.61 19.28 -1.46
C PRO A 96 -5.17 19.56 -1.02
N MET A 97 -4.98 20.36 0.04
CA MET A 97 -3.64 20.64 0.57
C MET A 97 -2.98 19.35 1.10
N LEU A 98 -3.74 18.52 1.80
CA LEU A 98 -3.25 17.24 2.30
C LEU A 98 -2.92 16.28 1.15
N ILE A 99 -3.72 16.23 0.08
CA ILE A 99 -3.44 15.43 -1.13
C ILE A 99 -2.10 15.84 -1.74
N VAL A 100 -1.83 17.13 -1.89
CA VAL A 100 -0.54 17.63 -2.41
C VAL A 100 0.62 17.24 -1.48
N ALA A 101 0.45 17.41 -0.17
CA ALA A 101 1.46 17.00 0.80
C ALA A 101 1.74 15.48 0.75
N ARG A 102 0.71 14.65 0.58
CA ARG A 102 0.83 13.20 0.37
C ARG A 102 1.56 12.84 -0.92
N ALA A 103 1.33 13.58 -2.01
CA ALA A 103 2.11 13.43 -3.25
C ALA A 103 3.61 13.72 -3.03
N LEU A 104 3.94 14.77 -2.26
CA LEU A 104 5.32 15.08 -1.89
C LEU A 104 5.94 14.00 -0.99
N LEU A 105 5.17 13.44 -0.04
CA LEU A 105 5.60 12.27 0.75
C LEU A 105 5.93 11.07 -0.16
N GLY A 106 5.10 10.80 -1.18
CA GLY A 106 5.35 9.76 -2.18
C GLY A 106 6.64 10.00 -2.98
N ILE A 107 6.95 11.26 -3.35
CA ILE A 107 8.23 11.63 -3.98
C ILE A 107 9.40 11.32 -3.03
N GLY A 108 9.32 11.76 -1.77
CA GLY A 108 10.36 11.49 -0.76
C GLY A 108 10.61 10.00 -0.57
N SER A 109 9.54 9.21 -0.42
CA SER A 109 9.62 7.76 -0.25
C SER A 109 10.21 7.04 -1.46
N SER A 110 9.85 7.46 -2.68
CA SER A 110 10.42 6.91 -3.92
C SER A 110 11.94 7.14 -4.04
N MET A 111 12.48 8.16 -3.37
CA MET A 111 13.93 8.39 -3.27
C MET A 111 14.57 7.54 -2.17
N ILE A 112 13.89 7.30 -1.05
CA ILE A 112 14.42 6.56 0.10
C ILE A 112 14.49 5.06 -0.20
N MET A 113 13.40 4.47 -0.66
CA MET A 113 13.27 3.00 -0.80
C MET A 113 14.36 2.33 -1.64
N PRO A 114 14.65 2.76 -2.88
CA PRO A 114 15.69 2.12 -3.68
C PRO A 114 17.09 2.30 -3.07
N CYS A 115 17.35 3.45 -2.41
CA CYS A 115 18.62 3.71 -1.75
C CYS A 115 18.89 2.76 -0.58
N VAL A 116 17.85 2.39 0.18
CA VAL A 116 17.95 1.47 1.31
C VAL A 116 18.48 0.10 0.85
N LEU A 117 17.83 -0.51 -0.14
CA LEU A 117 18.24 -1.82 -0.65
C LEU A 117 19.61 -1.80 -1.34
N ALA A 118 19.89 -0.73 -2.08
CA ALA A 118 21.19 -0.57 -2.75
C ALA A 118 22.34 -0.40 -1.74
N LEU A 119 22.15 0.38 -0.68
CA LEU A 119 23.14 0.57 0.38
C LEU A 119 23.41 -0.72 1.16
N ILE A 120 22.38 -1.54 1.43
CA ILE A 120 22.57 -2.86 2.04
C ILE A 120 23.45 -3.72 1.14
N ARG A 121 23.16 -3.80 -0.17
CA ARG A 121 23.94 -4.60 -1.13
C ARG A 121 25.37 -4.12 -1.27
N GLN A 122 25.61 -2.82 -1.25
CA GLN A 122 26.96 -2.24 -1.35
C GLN A 122 27.79 -2.38 -0.06
N THR A 123 27.13 -2.37 1.10
CA THR A 123 27.79 -2.41 2.41
C THR A 123 28.21 -3.84 2.77
N PHE A 124 27.41 -4.84 2.40
CA PHE A 124 27.61 -6.24 2.73
C PHE A 124 28.00 -7.03 1.48
N GLU A 125 29.30 -7.25 1.30
CA GLU A 125 29.87 -8.00 0.16
C GLU A 125 29.74 -9.51 0.36
N ASP A 126 29.85 -9.98 1.62
CA ASP A 126 29.66 -11.38 1.98
C ASP A 126 28.19 -11.78 1.89
N ASP A 127 27.88 -12.91 1.25
CA ASP A 127 26.53 -13.35 0.98
C ASP A 127 25.74 -13.68 2.25
N ALA A 128 26.39 -14.23 3.29
CA ALA A 128 25.74 -14.58 4.55
C ALA A 128 25.43 -13.32 5.38
N GLU A 129 26.38 -12.36 5.44
CA GLU A 129 26.14 -11.05 6.08
C GLU A 129 25.04 -10.28 5.34
N ARG A 130 25.04 -10.29 4.01
CA ARG A 130 24.02 -9.64 3.18
C ARG A 130 22.63 -10.26 3.40
N ALA A 131 22.54 -11.58 3.47
CA ALA A 131 21.30 -12.28 3.78
C ALA A 131 20.76 -11.89 5.17
N THR A 132 21.65 -11.78 6.16
CA THR A 132 21.30 -11.31 7.51
C THR A 132 20.79 -9.86 7.49
N ALA A 133 21.47 -8.95 6.78
CA ALA A 133 21.07 -7.55 6.67
C ALA A 133 19.72 -7.39 5.97
N LEU A 134 19.44 -8.16 4.92
CA LEU A 134 18.14 -8.21 4.24
C LEU A 134 17.05 -8.82 5.15
N GLY A 135 17.40 -9.82 5.97
CA GLY A 135 16.52 -10.36 7.01
C GLY A 135 16.12 -9.29 8.03
N ILE A 136 17.07 -8.49 8.50
CA ILE A 136 16.80 -7.36 9.41
C ILE A 136 15.90 -6.31 8.73
N TRP A 137 16.16 -5.97 7.46
CA TRP A 137 15.31 -5.08 6.69
C TRP A 137 13.85 -5.59 6.60
N SER A 138 13.66 -6.88 6.35
CA SER A 138 12.34 -7.50 6.32
C SER A 138 11.64 -7.41 7.68
N VAL A 139 12.36 -7.68 8.77
CA VAL A 139 11.81 -7.56 10.14
C VAL A 139 11.41 -6.11 10.45
N VAL A 140 12.25 -5.13 10.09
CA VAL A 140 11.92 -3.71 10.29
C VAL A 140 10.72 -3.28 9.45
N SER A 141 10.61 -3.76 8.22
CA SER A 141 9.44 -3.53 7.36
C SER A 141 8.15 -4.05 8.01
N MET A 142 8.17 -5.30 8.47
CA MET A 142 7.03 -5.95 9.09
C MET A 142 6.67 -5.31 10.44
N ALA A 143 7.67 -5.02 11.28
CA ALA A 143 7.46 -4.35 12.55
C ALA A 143 6.91 -2.93 12.36
N GLY A 144 7.42 -2.18 11.38
CA GLY A 144 6.91 -0.86 11.03
C GLY A 144 5.44 -0.88 10.62
N ALA A 145 5.08 -1.85 9.76
CA ALA A 145 3.69 -2.03 9.34
C ALA A 145 2.76 -2.38 10.52
N ALA A 146 3.20 -3.23 11.45
CA ALA A 146 2.42 -3.60 12.63
C ALA A 146 2.33 -2.46 13.68
N ILE A 147 3.38 -1.68 13.83
CA ILE A 147 3.45 -0.58 14.81
C ILE A 147 2.64 0.64 14.34
N GLY A 148 2.52 0.86 13.03
CA GLY A 148 1.82 2.03 12.48
C GLY A 148 0.43 2.26 13.06
N PRO A 149 -0.49 1.31 13.00
CA PRO A 149 -1.83 1.44 13.57
C PRO A 149 -1.82 1.72 15.09
N LEU A 150 -0.89 1.12 15.85
CA LEU A 150 -0.77 1.37 17.29
C LEU A 150 -0.28 2.78 17.61
N VAL A 151 0.79 3.20 16.93
CA VAL A 151 1.34 4.56 17.09
C VAL A 151 0.28 5.58 16.68
N GLY A 152 -0.42 5.34 15.56
CA GLY A 152 -1.54 6.17 15.10
C GLY A 152 -2.64 6.25 16.14
N GLY A 153 -3.06 5.11 16.69
CA GLY A 153 -4.08 5.04 17.73
C GLY A 153 -3.72 5.87 18.95
N VAL A 154 -2.52 5.69 19.50
CA VAL A 154 -2.02 6.46 20.67
C VAL A 154 -1.95 7.96 20.36
N LEU A 155 -1.43 8.32 19.18
CA LEU A 155 -1.34 9.73 18.79
C LEU A 155 -2.72 10.40 18.66
N LEU A 156 -3.68 9.70 18.08
CA LEU A 156 -5.04 10.21 17.87
C LEU A 156 -5.87 10.29 19.16
N GLU A 157 -5.55 9.51 20.17
CA GLU A 157 -6.20 9.63 21.48
C GLU A 157 -5.71 10.83 22.29
N HIS A 158 -4.45 11.24 22.10
CA HIS A 158 -3.83 12.27 22.94
C HIS A 158 -3.57 13.59 22.18
N PHE A 159 -3.54 13.56 20.85
CA PHE A 159 -3.20 14.70 20.01
C PHE A 159 -4.18 14.82 18.84
N TRP A 160 -4.07 15.91 18.04
CA TRP A 160 -4.89 16.09 16.83
C TRP A 160 -4.42 15.18 15.69
N TRP A 161 -5.27 15.00 14.68
CA TRP A 161 -5.03 14.11 13.55
C TRP A 161 -3.70 14.34 12.82
N GLY A 162 -3.21 15.59 12.74
CA GLY A 162 -1.93 15.90 12.07
C GLY A 162 -0.71 15.35 12.79
N SER A 163 -0.83 14.94 14.05
CA SER A 163 0.26 14.32 14.82
C SER A 163 0.80 13.05 14.19
N VAL A 164 -0.02 12.31 13.43
CA VAL A 164 0.39 11.10 12.71
C VAL A 164 1.42 11.37 11.62
N PHE A 165 1.44 12.57 11.07
CA PHE A 165 2.48 13.01 10.14
C PHE A 165 3.64 13.69 10.88
N LEU A 166 3.32 14.47 11.92
CA LEU A 166 4.32 15.24 12.66
C LEU A 166 5.33 14.33 13.38
N VAL A 167 4.94 13.11 13.75
CA VAL A 167 5.85 12.12 14.39
C VAL A 167 7.07 11.80 13.51
N ASN A 168 6.98 11.93 12.20
CA ASN A 168 8.10 11.73 11.28
C ASN A 168 9.19 12.80 11.45
N VAL A 169 8.83 14.02 11.86
CA VAL A 169 9.75 15.16 11.90
C VAL A 169 10.89 14.97 12.92
N PRO A 170 10.64 14.65 14.21
CA PRO A 170 11.71 14.38 15.15
C PRO A 170 12.58 13.20 14.73
N ILE A 171 11.99 12.18 14.10
CA ILE A 171 12.76 11.05 13.55
C ILE A 171 13.69 11.54 12.44
N MET A 172 13.21 12.36 11.50
CA MET A 172 14.05 12.92 10.42
C MET A 172 15.18 13.80 10.94
N LEU A 173 14.93 14.60 11.99
CA LEU A 173 15.96 15.43 12.62
C LEU A 173 17.12 14.60 13.21
N ILE A 174 16.85 13.37 13.63
CA ILE A 174 17.86 12.43 14.13
C ILE A 174 18.50 11.67 12.96
N VAL A 175 17.70 11.16 12.04
CA VAL A 175 18.13 10.26 10.97
C VAL A 175 19.01 10.98 9.94
N ILE A 176 18.67 12.22 9.56
CA ILE A 176 19.45 12.97 8.57
C ILE A 176 20.93 13.15 9.00
N PRO A 177 21.25 13.64 10.21
CA PRO A 177 22.63 13.72 10.68
C PRO A 177 23.32 12.35 10.80
N VAL A 178 22.59 11.31 11.22
CA VAL A 178 23.12 9.94 11.33
C VAL A 178 23.49 9.40 9.96
N VAL A 179 22.62 9.49 8.98
CA VAL A 179 22.88 9.10 7.58
C VAL A 179 24.04 9.92 7.00
N TRP A 180 24.03 11.22 7.24
CA TRP A 180 25.09 12.12 6.76
C TRP A 180 26.48 11.75 7.29
N ARG A 181 26.59 11.25 8.51
CA ARG A 181 27.86 10.86 9.13
C ARG A 181 28.28 9.43 8.82
N LEU A 182 27.34 8.49 8.85
CA LEU A 182 27.64 7.05 8.80
C LEU A 182 27.65 6.46 7.40
N VAL A 183 26.78 6.96 6.49
CA VAL A 183 26.71 6.42 5.13
C VAL A 183 27.82 7.03 4.26
N PRO A 184 28.69 6.21 3.65
CA PRO A 184 29.76 6.71 2.80
C PRO A 184 29.23 7.48 1.59
N SER A 185 29.91 8.55 1.20
CA SER A 185 29.63 9.20 -0.09
C SER A 185 30.22 8.33 -1.21
N SER A 186 29.38 7.84 -2.11
CA SER A 186 29.81 7.23 -3.36
C SER A 186 29.68 8.26 -4.50
N SER A 187 30.67 8.30 -5.38
CA SER A 187 30.52 8.98 -6.67
C SER A 187 29.57 8.10 -7.51
N GLY A 188 28.45 8.66 -7.92
CA GLY A 188 27.53 7.96 -8.81
C GLY A 188 28.17 7.66 -10.19
N ASN A 189 27.51 6.81 -10.95
CA ASN A 189 27.90 6.51 -12.33
C ASN A 189 27.23 7.50 -13.30
N SER A 190 27.96 8.45 -13.82
CA SER A 190 27.44 9.45 -14.77
C SER A 190 26.90 8.86 -16.08
N GLN A 191 27.24 7.61 -16.40
CA GLN A 191 26.75 6.88 -17.58
C GLN A 191 25.34 6.28 -17.37
N ALA A 192 24.84 6.22 -16.14
CA ALA A 192 23.50 5.71 -15.88
C ALA A 192 22.44 6.59 -16.57
N THR A 193 21.57 5.98 -17.34
CA THR A 193 20.53 6.68 -18.10
C THR A 193 19.37 7.03 -17.19
N TRP A 194 19.06 8.32 -17.07
CA TRP A 194 17.91 8.80 -16.34
C TRP A 194 16.86 9.36 -17.32
N LYS A 195 15.65 8.86 -17.26
CA LYS A 195 14.55 9.16 -18.20
C LYS A 195 13.34 9.78 -17.49
N PRO A 196 13.44 11.03 -16.97
CA PRO A 196 12.35 11.63 -16.17
C PRO A 196 11.06 11.82 -16.95
N GLY A 197 11.13 12.05 -18.27
CA GLY A 197 9.93 12.18 -19.11
C GLY A 197 9.10 10.89 -19.14
N GLN A 198 9.73 9.72 -19.14
CA GLN A 198 8.99 8.44 -19.08
C GLN A 198 8.34 8.23 -17.71
N ALA A 199 9.00 8.64 -16.62
CA ALA A 199 8.42 8.62 -15.30
C ALA A 199 7.18 9.51 -15.19
N LEU A 200 7.24 10.73 -15.74
CA LEU A 200 6.10 11.65 -15.76
C LEU A 200 4.92 11.09 -16.56
N ILE A 201 5.18 10.43 -17.70
CA ILE A 201 4.13 9.76 -18.49
C ILE A 201 3.48 8.65 -17.65
N LEU A 202 4.25 7.84 -16.95
CA LEU A 202 3.72 6.77 -16.08
C LEU A 202 2.88 7.33 -14.94
N VAL A 203 3.41 8.29 -14.18
CA VAL A 203 2.69 8.93 -13.05
C VAL A 203 1.41 9.60 -13.53
N ALA A 204 1.48 10.41 -14.61
CA ALA A 204 0.31 11.08 -15.16
C ALA A 204 -0.74 10.07 -15.67
N GLY A 205 -0.30 9.02 -16.36
CA GLY A 205 -1.16 7.95 -16.83
C GLY A 205 -1.88 7.22 -15.69
N LEU A 206 -1.18 6.90 -14.61
CA LEU A 206 -1.76 6.28 -13.41
C LEU A 206 -2.77 7.21 -12.75
N ILE A 207 -2.41 8.46 -12.47
CA ILE A 207 -3.28 9.43 -11.80
C ILE A 207 -4.55 9.68 -12.61
N LEU A 208 -4.44 9.91 -13.92
CA LEU A 208 -5.60 10.17 -14.79
C LEU A 208 -6.50 8.93 -14.92
N THR A 209 -5.92 7.73 -15.00
CA THR A 209 -6.71 6.50 -15.04
C THR A 209 -7.49 6.30 -13.75
N VAL A 210 -6.84 6.46 -12.60
CA VAL A 210 -7.50 6.36 -11.28
C VAL A 210 -8.56 7.45 -11.10
N TYR A 211 -8.27 8.68 -11.51
CA TYR A 211 -9.24 9.77 -11.48
C TYR A 211 -10.48 9.45 -12.33
N GLY A 212 -10.28 8.99 -13.56
CA GLY A 212 -11.36 8.62 -14.44
C GLY A 212 -12.21 7.46 -13.90
N VAL A 213 -11.58 6.44 -13.29
CA VAL A 213 -12.32 5.35 -12.62
C VAL A 213 -13.16 5.89 -11.47
N LYS A 214 -12.57 6.65 -10.54
CA LYS A 214 -13.29 7.24 -9.39
C LYS A 214 -14.44 8.15 -9.83
N SER A 215 -14.19 9.01 -10.83
CA SER A 215 -15.21 9.90 -11.40
C SER A 215 -16.36 9.10 -12.03
N GLY A 216 -16.04 8.03 -12.75
CA GLY A 216 -17.04 7.16 -13.36
C GLY A 216 -17.99 6.51 -12.37
N PHE A 217 -17.48 6.09 -11.22
CA PHE A 217 -18.30 5.55 -10.14
C PHE A 217 -19.10 6.63 -9.38
N LYS A 218 -18.64 7.88 -9.37
CA LYS A 218 -19.34 9.00 -8.70
C LYS A 218 -20.43 9.61 -9.55
N THR A 219 -20.13 9.97 -10.80
CA THR A 219 -20.99 10.76 -11.68
C THR A 219 -21.49 9.98 -12.89
N GLY A 220 -21.12 8.70 -13.02
CA GLY A 220 -21.39 7.91 -14.21
C GLY A 220 -20.46 8.26 -15.38
N LEU A 221 -20.80 7.73 -16.58
CA LEU A 221 -20.04 7.96 -17.82
C LEU A 221 -20.34 9.38 -18.35
N SER A 222 -19.67 10.38 -17.79
CA SER A 222 -19.65 11.74 -18.35
C SER A 222 -18.56 11.88 -19.43
N VAL A 223 -18.65 12.94 -20.23
CA VAL A 223 -17.60 13.28 -21.22
C VAL A 223 -16.24 13.46 -20.53
N GLU A 224 -16.21 14.11 -19.36
CA GLU A 224 -15.02 14.31 -18.55
C GLU A 224 -14.41 12.97 -18.13
N THR A 225 -15.24 12.05 -17.62
CA THR A 225 -14.82 10.69 -17.23
C THR A 225 -14.24 9.92 -18.41
N ALA A 226 -14.93 9.96 -19.57
CA ALA A 226 -14.48 9.27 -20.75
C ALA A 226 -13.15 9.82 -21.29
N VAL A 227 -13.00 11.15 -21.32
CA VAL A 227 -11.75 11.81 -21.76
C VAL A 227 -10.60 11.50 -20.82
N THR A 228 -10.80 11.60 -19.51
CA THR A 228 -9.74 11.32 -18.52
C THR A 228 -9.29 9.87 -18.54
N LEU A 229 -10.21 8.91 -18.65
CA LEU A 229 -9.89 7.49 -18.87
C LEU A 229 -9.13 7.25 -20.17
N PHE A 230 -9.61 7.83 -21.27
CA PHE A 230 -8.97 7.67 -22.56
C PHE A 230 -7.54 8.23 -22.56
N VAL A 231 -7.34 9.42 -22.01
CA VAL A 231 -6.01 10.03 -21.90
C VAL A 231 -5.12 9.24 -20.95
N GLY A 232 -5.62 8.84 -19.77
CA GLY A 232 -4.86 8.07 -18.79
C GLY A 232 -4.41 6.71 -19.35
N VAL A 233 -5.33 5.92 -19.90
CA VAL A 233 -5.03 4.63 -20.54
C VAL A 233 -4.13 4.83 -21.77
N GLY A 234 -4.35 5.88 -22.55
CA GLY A 234 -3.51 6.24 -23.69
C GLY A 234 -2.05 6.53 -23.28
N LEU A 235 -1.84 7.26 -22.19
CA LEU A 235 -0.50 7.50 -21.65
C LEU A 235 0.17 6.21 -21.14
N LEU A 236 -0.56 5.34 -20.47
CA LEU A 236 -0.04 4.04 -20.03
C LEU A 236 0.30 3.13 -21.22
N ALA A 237 -0.54 3.11 -22.24
CA ALA A 237 -0.27 2.37 -23.48
C ALA A 237 0.96 2.94 -24.21
N TRP A 238 1.08 4.26 -24.28
CA TRP A 238 2.25 4.94 -24.85
C TRP A 238 3.52 4.64 -24.07
N PHE A 239 3.47 4.73 -22.73
CA PHE A 239 4.56 4.32 -21.84
C PHE A 239 4.97 2.86 -22.12
N SER A 240 4.01 1.93 -22.13
CA SER A 240 4.28 0.51 -22.37
C SER A 240 4.94 0.30 -23.74
N ARG A 241 4.48 1.01 -24.78
CA ARG A 241 5.10 0.94 -26.11
C ARG A 241 6.54 1.44 -26.12
N ILE A 242 6.83 2.53 -25.40
CA ILE A 242 8.21 3.05 -25.23
C ILE A 242 9.08 1.99 -24.52
N GLN A 243 8.57 1.34 -23.47
CA GLN A 243 9.34 0.33 -22.73
C GLN A 243 9.65 -0.89 -23.60
N ILE A 244 8.66 -1.38 -24.36
CA ILE A 244 8.84 -2.56 -25.24
C ILE A 244 9.81 -2.27 -26.39
N SER A 245 9.84 -1.04 -26.90
CA SER A 245 10.69 -0.64 -28.04
C SER A 245 12.08 -0.14 -27.62
N SER A 246 12.36 0.01 -26.32
CA SER A 246 13.63 0.54 -25.81
C SER A 246 14.65 -0.58 -25.62
N GLU A 247 15.89 -0.36 -26.07
CA GLU A 247 17.02 -1.27 -25.78
C GLU A 247 17.37 -1.30 -24.27
N ASN A 248 17.15 -0.16 -23.58
CA ASN A 248 17.34 -0.03 -22.13
C ASN A 248 16.02 0.48 -21.50
N PRO A 249 15.01 -0.39 -21.32
CA PRO A 249 13.75 0.02 -20.74
C PRO A 249 13.89 0.38 -19.25
N MET A 250 13.05 1.32 -18.79
CA MET A 250 12.94 1.63 -17.36
C MET A 250 12.26 0.48 -16.59
N LEU A 251 11.22 -0.10 -17.19
CA LEU A 251 10.55 -1.31 -16.75
C LEU A 251 10.62 -2.35 -17.87
N ASP A 252 11.25 -3.47 -17.63
CA ASP A 252 11.36 -4.54 -18.64
C ASP A 252 10.05 -5.35 -18.73
N LEU A 253 9.10 -4.82 -19.50
CA LEU A 253 7.81 -5.46 -19.71
C LEU A 253 7.90 -6.77 -20.50
N SER A 254 9.05 -7.09 -21.11
CA SER A 254 9.26 -8.38 -21.78
C SER A 254 9.19 -9.55 -20.80
N LEU A 255 9.48 -9.31 -19.52
CA LEU A 255 9.37 -10.31 -18.46
C LEU A 255 7.92 -10.82 -18.29
N LEU A 256 6.92 -10.01 -18.58
CA LEU A 256 5.50 -10.40 -18.51
C LEU A 256 5.10 -11.47 -19.52
N THR A 257 5.92 -11.73 -20.54
CA THR A 257 5.68 -12.84 -21.48
C THR A 257 5.85 -14.21 -20.80
N LYS A 258 6.54 -14.27 -19.65
CA LYS A 258 6.68 -15.49 -18.86
C LYS A 258 5.46 -15.65 -17.93
N PRO A 259 4.66 -16.73 -18.07
CA PRO A 259 3.43 -16.91 -17.30
C PRO A 259 3.64 -16.85 -15.78
N ALA A 260 4.74 -17.41 -15.27
CA ALA A 260 5.05 -17.39 -13.84
C ALA A 260 5.28 -15.95 -13.32
N ILE A 261 5.94 -15.10 -14.10
CA ILE A 261 6.17 -13.69 -13.73
C ILE A 261 4.85 -12.90 -13.79
N ALA A 262 4.06 -13.08 -14.85
CA ALA A 262 2.79 -12.39 -14.99
C ALA A 262 1.82 -12.75 -13.85
N VAL A 263 1.73 -14.05 -13.52
CA VAL A 263 0.88 -14.53 -12.42
C VAL A 263 1.43 -14.10 -11.06
N GLY A 264 2.76 -14.16 -10.86
CA GLY A 264 3.39 -13.64 -9.66
C GLY A 264 3.08 -12.16 -9.44
N LEU A 265 3.19 -11.33 -10.49
CA LEU A 265 2.85 -9.90 -10.41
C LEU A 265 1.35 -9.69 -10.11
N MET A 266 0.46 -10.47 -10.70
CA MET A 266 -0.96 -10.41 -10.39
C MET A 266 -1.24 -10.81 -8.92
N MET A 267 -0.55 -11.81 -8.40
CA MET A 267 -0.62 -12.18 -6.98
C MET A 267 -0.12 -11.06 -6.07
N ALA A 268 1.03 -10.45 -6.40
CA ALA A 268 1.57 -9.31 -5.66
C ALA A 268 0.56 -8.17 -5.60
N PHE A 269 0.00 -7.82 -6.75
CA PHE A 269 -1.00 -6.76 -6.90
C PHE A 269 -2.28 -7.05 -6.07
N VAL A 270 -2.85 -8.26 -6.21
CA VAL A 270 -4.10 -8.61 -5.52
C VAL A 270 -3.89 -8.80 -4.02
N ALA A 271 -2.78 -9.41 -3.59
CA ALA A 271 -2.52 -9.64 -2.17
C ALA A 271 -2.25 -8.32 -1.42
N SER A 272 -1.39 -7.43 -1.96
CA SER A 272 -1.14 -6.13 -1.36
C SER A 272 -2.38 -5.24 -1.37
N GLY A 273 -3.12 -5.25 -2.49
CA GLY A 273 -4.35 -4.49 -2.63
C GLY A 273 -5.47 -4.96 -1.70
N SER A 274 -5.60 -6.28 -1.53
CA SER A 274 -6.58 -6.85 -0.61
C SER A 274 -6.25 -6.53 0.84
N LEU A 275 -4.97 -6.57 1.21
CA LEU A 275 -4.53 -6.23 2.56
C LEU A 275 -4.82 -4.75 2.85
N ALA A 276 -4.34 -3.84 2.02
CA ALA A 276 -4.49 -2.40 2.22
C ALA A 276 -5.96 -1.94 2.13
N GLY A 277 -6.72 -2.47 1.16
CA GLY A 277 -8.14 -2.15 1.00
C GLY A 277 -9.00 -2.67 2.15
N PHE A 278 -8.73 -3.89 2.62
CA PHE A 278 -9.41 -4.45 3.78
C PHE A 278 -9.10 -3.67 5.07
N GLU A 279 -7.83 -3.32 5.30
CA GLU A 279 -7.44 -2.50 6.46
C GLU A 279 -8.17 -1.16 6.49
N LEU A 280 -8.29 -0.48 5.35
CA LEU A 280 -9.02 0.77 5.25
C LEU A 280 -10.50 0.61 5.64
N VAL A 281 -11.20 -0.37 5.06
CA VAL A 281 -12.64 -0.54 5.28
C VAL A 281 -12.91 -1.04 6.69
N LEU A 282 -12.08 -1.94 7.21
CA LEU A 282 -12.17 -2.42 8.59
C LEU A 282 -11.94 -1.27 9.60
N ALA A 283 -10.95 -0.40 9.37
CA ALA A 283 -10.70 0.75 10.23
C ALA A 283 -11.90 1.71 10.27
N GLN A 284 -12.59 1.92 9.14
CA GLN A 284 -13.81 2.72 9.07
C GLN A 284 -14.99 2.04 9.79
N GLU A 285 -15.17 0.74 9.60
CA GLU A 285 -16.20 -0.05 10.29
C GLU A 285 -16.01 0.05 11.81
N LEU A 286 -14.80 -0.19 12.29
CA LEU A 286 -14.51 -0.15 13.73
C LEU A 286 -14.77 1.23 14.35
N GLN A 287 -14.41 2.30 13.67
CA GLN A 287 -14.51 3.65 14.24
C GLN A 287 -15.85 4.33 13.98
N PHE A 288 -16.45 4.21 12.78
CA PHE A 288 -17.72 4.86 12.47
C PHE A 288 -18.94 4.03 12.88
N VAL A 289 -18.90 2.70 12.68
CA VAL A 289 -20.06 1.83 12.96
C VAL A 289 -20.06 1.36 14.41
N LEU A 290 -18.91 0.86 14.87
CA LEU A 290 -18.75 0.27 16.20
C LEU A 290 -18.27 1.25 17.27
N ASP A 291 -18.13 2.54 16.93
CA ASP A 291 -17.72 3.63 17.83
C ASP A 291 -16.42 3.34 18.62
N LYS A 292 -15.53 2.51 18.08
CA LYS A 292 -14.25 2.20 18.73
C LYS A 292 -13.30 3.40 18.64
N THR A 293 -12.50 3.57 19.69
CA THR A 293 -11.41 4.54 19.63
C THR A 293 -10.37 4.15 18.57
N PRO A 294 -9.56 5.09 18.07
CA PRO A 294 -8.49 4.76 17.12
C PRO A 294 -7.52 3.71 17.65
N LEU A 295 -7.19 3.74 18.95
CA LEU A 295 -6.32 2.75 19.58
C LEU A 295 -6.97 1.37 19.65
N GLU A 296 -8.25 1.30 20.04
CA GLU A 296 -9.00 0.04 20.05
C GLU A 296 -9.09 -0.57 18.64
N ALA A 297 -9.31 0.26 17.61
CA ALA A 297 -9.31 -0.18 16.22
C ALA A 297 -7.92 -0.71 15.81
N GLY A 298 -6.84 0.01 16.16
CA GLY A 298 -5.48 -0.44 15.92
C GLY A 298 -5.15 -1.78 16.58
N VAL A 299 -5.54 -1.96 17.84
CA VAL A 299 -5.37 -3.22 18.58
C VAL A 299 -6.19 -4.35 17.96
N PHE A 300 -7.42 -4.08 17.53
CA PHE A 300 -8.28 -5.06 16.85
C PHE A 300 -7.66 -5.58 15.54
N MET A 301 -6.93 -4.74 14.82
CA MET A 301 -6.27 -5.08 13.55
C MET A 301 -4.93 -5.80 13.72
N LEU A 302 -4.32 -5.80 14.92
CA LEU A 302 -3.01 -6.44 15.16
C LEU A 302 -2.91 -7.90 14.72
N PRO A 303 -3.91 -8.79 14.98
CA PRO A 303 -3.84 -10.17 14.54
C PRO A 303 -3.61 -10.33 13.05
N LEU A 304 -4.23 -9.47 12.22
CA LEU A 304 -4.07 -9.45 10.77
C LEU A 304 -2.62 -9.13 10.38
N VAL A 305 -2.10 -8.01 10.90
CA VAL A 305 -0.79 -7.47 10.48
C VAL A 305 0.35 -8.36 10.99
N VAL A 306 0.27 -8.82 12.24
CA VAL A 306 1.27 -9.74 12.82
C VAL A 306 1.28 -11.08 12.07
N ALA A 307 0.11 -11.60 11.74
CA ALA A 307 0.01 -12.85 10.99
C ALA A 307 0.55 -12.71 9.55
N ALA A 308 0.29 -11.57 8.88
CA ALA A 308 0.87 -11.27 7.56
C ALA A 308 2.40 -11.22 7.62
N ALA A 309 2.95 -10.59 8.66
CA ALA A 309 4.38 -10.54 8.89
C ALA A 309 5.03 -11.93 9.06
N ILE A 310 4.38 -12.83 9.80
CA ILE A 310 4.84 -14.22 10.01
C ILE A 310 4.66 -15.06 8.75
N GLY A 311 3.61 -14.79 7.98
CA GLY A 311 3.27 -15.53 6.76
C GLY A 311 4.38 -15.53 5.72
N GLY A 312 5.13 -14.42 5.57
CA GLY A 312 6.25 -14.34 4.64
C GLY A 312 7.32 -15.41 4.89
N PRO A 313 8.06 -15.38 6.01
CA PRO A 313 9.12 -16.35 6.31
C PRO A 313 8.64 -17.80 6.32
N VAL A 314 7.45 -18.06 6.85
CA VAL A 314 6.86 -19.41 6.86
C VAL A 314 6.47 -19.86 5.45
N GLY A 315 5.97 -18.95 4.61
CA GLY A 315 5.62 -19.21 3.21
C GLY A 315 6.81 -19.72 2.39
N GLY A 316 8.02 -19.21 2.63
CA GLY A 316 9.24 -19.70 2.00
C GLY A 316 9.53 -21.17 2.34
N GLN A 317 9.44 -21.54 3.61
CA GLN A 317 9.61 -22.93 4.06
C GLN A 317 8.52 -23.85 3.49
N LEU A 318 7.28 -23.39 3.45
CA LEU A 318 6.17 -24.14 2.86
C LEU A 318 6.38 -24.32 1.34
N ALA A 319 6.81 -23.27 0.62
CA ALA A 319 7.07 -23.35 -0.82
C ALA A 319 8.19 -24.35 -1.15
N ASN A 320 9.25 -24.39 -0.33
CA ASN A 320 10.32 -25.38 -0.47
C ASN A 320 9.83 -26.82 -0.22
N ARG A 321 8.94 -27.01 0.75
CA ARG A 321 8.46 -28.35 1.14
C ARG A 321 7.36 -28.88 0.23
N TYR A 322 6.38 -28.05 -0.13
CA TYR A 322 5.16 -28.45 -0.84
C TYR A 322 5.12 -27.98 -2.29
N GLY A 323 6.08 -27.16 -2.70
CA GLY A 323 6.16 -26.56 -4.02
C GLY A 323 5.36 -25.26 -4.14
N LEU A 324 5.91 -24.35 -4.96
CA LEU A 324 5.35 -23.00 -5.15
C LEU A 324 3.89 -23.00 -5.58
N ARG A 325 3.51 -23.86 -6.53
CA ARG A 325 2.14 -23.95 -7.07
C ARG A 325 1.11 -24.21 -5.98
N ALA A 326 1.36 -25.22 -5.13
CA ALA A 326 0.43 -25.61 -4.08
C ALA A 326 0.29 -24.51 -3.03
N VAL A 327 1.42 -23.92 -2.59
CA VAL A 327 1.44 -22.89 -1.57
C VAL A 327 0.81 -21.60 -2.06
N ALA A 328 1.15 -21.15 -3.26
CA ALA A 328 0.58 -19.94 -3.86
C ALA A 328 -0.93 -20.03 -4.03
N SER A 329 -1.43 -21.14 -4.59
CA SER A 329 -2.88 -21.30 -4.80
C SER A 329 -3.63 -21.50 -3.49
N SER A 330 -3.12 -22.33 -2.55
CA SER A 330 -3.79 -22.57 -1.27
C SER A 330 -3.82 -21.32 -0.38
N SER A 331 -2.77 -20.49 -0.41
CA SER A 331 -2.77 -19.23 0.33
C SER A 331 -3.83 -18.27 -0.19
N MET A 332 -3.97 -18.12 -1.51
CA MET A 332 -5.04 -17.29 -2.08
C MET A 332 -6.44 -17.87 -1.77
N ALA A 333 -6.61 -19.20 -1.83
CA ALA A 333 -7.87 -19.83 -1.45
C ALA A 333 -8.20 -19.58 0.04
N ALA A 334 -7.22 -19.72 0.92
CA ALA A 334 -7.40 -19.45 2.35
C ALA A 334 -7.76 -17.97 2.62
N ALA A 335 -7.14 -17.03 1.93
CA ALA A 335 -7.48 -15.60 2.02
C ALA A 335 -8.93 -15.34 1.55
N ALA A 336 -9.36 -15.95 0.44
CA ALA A 336 -10.72 -15.85 -0.06
C ALA A 336 -11.75 -16.40 0.94
N LEU A 337 -11.48 -17.56 1.51
CA LEU A 337 -12.34 -18.19 2.52
C LEU A 337 -12.42 -17.37 3.80
N ALA A 338 -11.29 -16.78 4.25
CA ALA A 338 -11.27 -15.94 5.43
C ALA A 338 -12.09 -14.66 5.22
N LEU A 339 -11.94 -13.95 4.08
CA LEU A 339 -12.74 -12.78 3.75
C LEU A 339 -14.25 -13.13 3.68
N PHE A 340 -14.59 -14.24 3.03
CA PHE A 340 -15.96 -14.70 2.97
C PHE A 340 -16.52 -15.03 4.37
N ALA A 341 -15.75 -15.68 5.22
CA ALA A 341 -16.17 -16.00 6.58
C ALA A 341 -16.31 -14.73 7.45
N ILE A 342 -15.42 -13.73 7.29
CA ILE A 342 -15.54 -12.43 7.96
C ILE A 342 -16.84 -11.73 7.53
N SER A 343 -17.19 -11.76 6.25
CA SER A 343 -18.42 -11.12 5.75
C SER A 343 -19.71 -11.68 6.35
N LEU A 344 -19.67 -12.89 6.87
CA LEU A 344 -20.81 -13.59 7.52
C LEU A 344 -20.76 -13.45 9.05
N SER A 345 -19.72 -12.86 9.61
CA SER A 345 -19.49 -12.79 11.05
C SER A 345 -19.85 -11.42 11.61
N ASP A 346 -20.49 -11.38 12.76
CA ASP A 346 -20.63 -10.15 13.53
C ASP A 346 -19.31 -9.83 14.23
N LEU A 347 -18.80 -8.60 14.03
CA LEU A 347 -17.51 -8.17 14.55
C LEU A 347 -17.50 -8.02 16.09
N VAL A 348 -18.66 -7.88 16.73
CA VAL A 348 -18.79 -7.73 18.18
C VAL A 348 -19.14 -9.04 18.84
N GLU A 349 -20.24 -9.68 18.41
CA GLU A 349 -20.71 -10.92 19.01
C GLU A 349 -19.73 -12.09 18.80
N ASN A 350 -19.06 -12.10 17.66
CA ASN A 350 -18.11 -13.15 17.26
C ASN A 350 -16.65 -12.69 17.28
N ALA A 351 -16.29 -11.73 18.14
CA ALA A 351 -14.95 -11.09 18.14
C ALA A 351 -13.79 -12.09 18.19
N TYR A 352 -13.90 -13.18 18.92
CA TYR A 352 -12.87 -14.23 18.96
C TYR A 352 -12.74 -14.96 17.61
N ILE A 353 -13.86 -15.29 16.97
CA ILE A 353 -13.86 -15.94 15.64
C ILE A 353 -13.25 -14.99 14.61
N VAL A 354 -13.64 -13.73 14.64
CA VAL A 354 -13.10 -12.68 13.77
C VAL A 354 -11.59 -12.53 13.97
N ALA A 355 -11.10 -12.53 15.22
CA ALA A 355 -9.67 -12.47 15.48
C ALA A 355 -8.91 -13.66 14.87
N VAL A 356 -9.45 -14.88 14.94
CA VAL A 356 -8.88 -16.07 14.27
C VAL A 356 -8.92 -15.91 12.75
N LEU A 357 -10.02 -15.41 12.20
CA LEU A 357 -10.14 -15.17 10.76
C LEU A 357 -9.18 -14.09 10.25
N LEU A 358 -8.93 -13.04 11.05
CA LEU A 358 -7.91 -12.03 10.77
C LEU A 358 -6.50 -12.63 10.74
N VAL A 359 -6.19 -13.55 11.67
CA VAL A 359 -4.92 -14.31 11.65
C VAL A 359 -4.82 -15.14 10.37
N VAL A 360 -5.86 -15.88 10.00
CA VAL A 360 -5.87 -16.70 8.78
C VAL A 360 -5.70 -15.83 7.55
N LEU A 361 -6.43 -14.71 7.46
CA LEU A 361 -6.36 -13.77 6.33
C LEU A 361 -4.96 -13.17 6.21
N GLY A 362 -4.44 -12.60 7.29
CA GLY A 362 -3.11 -12.00 7.30
C GLY A 362 -2.02 -13.00 6.92
N PHE A 363 -2.01 -14.16 7.56
CA PHE A 363 -1.06 -15.23 7.27
C PHE A 363 -1.13 -15.66 5.79
N ALA A 364 -2.32 -15.89 5.28
CA ALA A 364 -2.54 -16.29 3.89
C ALA A 364 -2.05 -15.24 2.89
N LEU A 365 -2.36 -13.95 3.14
CA LEU A 365 -1.87 -12.86 2.28
C LEU A 365 -0.35 -12.71 2.37
N GLY A 366 0.25 -12.82 3.57
CA GLY A 366 1.70 -12.80 3.74
C GLY A 366 2.42 -13.92 3.00
N VAL A 367 1.89 -15.15 3.08
CA VAL A 367 2.38 -16.30 2.28
C VAL A 367 2.23 -16.01 0.78
N GLY A 368 1.10 -15.43 0.36
CA GLY A 368 0.84 -15.08 -1.03
C GLY A 368 1.81 -14.04 -1.58
N LEU A 369 2.14 -13.01 -0.79
CA LEU A 369 3.13 -11.99 -1.14
C LEU A 369 4.52 -12.60 -1.36
N LEU A 370 4.96 -13.49 -0.48
CA LEU A 370 6.25 -14.18 -0.68
C LEU A 370 6.21 -15.14 -1.86
N ALA A 371 5.12 -15.89 -2.03
CA ALA A 371 4.98 -16.81 -3.16
C ALA A 371 5.01 -16.04 -4.50
N SER A 372 4.45 -14.82 -4.55
CA SER A 372 4.57 -13.95 -5.73
C SER A 372 6.01 -13.56 -6.02
N SER A 373 6.78 -13.20 -4.98
CA SER A 373 8.20 -12.88 -5.09
C SER A 373 9.01 -14.08 -5.63
N ILE A 374 8.80 -15.26 -5.09
CA ILE A 374 9.44 -16.50 -5.55
C ILE A 374 9.09 -16.78 -7.03
N ALA A 375 7.82 -16.59 -7.43
CA ALA A 375 7.40 -16.79 -8.81
C ALA A 375 8.09 -15.82 -9.77
N ILE A 376 8.20 -14.55 -9.40
CA ILE A 376 8.81 -13.48 -10.21
C ILE A 376 10.33 -13.68 -10.29
N MET A 377 11.00 -13.72 -9.13
CA MET A 377 12.45 -13.75 -9.05
C MET A 377 13.02 -15.10 -9.52
N GLY A 378 12.38 -16.20 -9.17
CA GLY A 378 12.80 -17.55 -9.58
C GLY A 378 12.61 -17.85 -11.07
N SER A 379 11.77 -17.08 -11.78
CA SER A 379 11.55 -17.23 -13.23
C SER A 379 12.29 -16.19 -14.06
N ALA A 380 12.88 -15.17 -13.44
CA ALA A 380 13.65 -14.15 -14.14
C ALA A 380 15.05 -14.66 -14.49
N PRO A 381 15.59 -14.31 -15.68
CA PRO A 381 17.02 -14.55 -15.98
C PRO A 381 17.92 -13.79 -14.98
N ALA A 382 19.08 -14.35 -14.65
CA ALA A 382 19.99 -13.74 -13.68
C ALA A 382 20.39 -12.30 -14.06
N GLU A 383 20.60 -12.05 -15.36
CA GLU A 383 20.94 -10.73 -15.91
C GLU A 383 19.79 -9.70 -15.76
N LYS A 384 18.55 -10.18 -15.61
CA LYS A 384 17.33 -9.35 -15.47
C LYS A 384 16.74 -9.35 -14.06
N ALA A 385 17.44 -9.89 -13.06
CA ALA A 385 16.96 -9.96 -11.69
C ALA A 385 16.61 -8.57 -11.10
N GLY A 386 17.42 -7.55 -11.41
CA GLY A 386 17.14 -6.16 -11.01
C GLY A 386 15.84 -5.61 -11.62
N ALA A 387 15.61 -5.89 -12.91
CA ALA A 387 14.38 -5.48 -13.59
C ALA A 387 13.14 -6.23 -13.05
N ALA A 388 13.29 -7.50 -12.71
CA ALA A 388 12.22 -8.30 -12.08
C ALA A 388 11.85 -7.75 -10.69
N GLY A 389 12.84 -7.41 -9.86
CA GLY A 389 12.59 -6.79 -8.55
C GLY A 389 11.96 -5.40 -8.65
N ALA A 390 12.34 -4.60 -9.66
CA ALA A 390 11.71 -3.31 -9.92
C ALA A 390 10.23 -3.47 -10.32
N LEU A 391 9.94 -4.45 -11.18
CA LEU A 391 8.58 -4.76 -11.61
C LEU A 391 7.72 -5.27 -10.43
N GLU A 392 8.29 -6.13 -9.59
CA GLU A 392 7.68 -6.64 -8.36
C GLU A 392 7.31 -5.50 -7.40
N SER A 393 8.28 -4.64 -7.07
CA SER A 393 8.06 -3.50 -6.16
C SER A 393 6.99 -2.55 -6.71
N THR A 394 7.01 -2.26 -8.03
CA THR A 394 5.97 -1.47 -8.67
C THR A 394 4.61 -2.15 -8.55
N GLY A 395 4.56 -3.48 -8.71
CA GLY A 395 3.34 -4.27 -8.56
C GLY A 395 2.75 -4.21 -7.14
N TYR A 396 3.59 -4.25 -6.10
CA TYR A 396 3.15 -4.09 -4.71
C TYR A 396 2.55 -2.72 -4.45
N GLU A 397 3.25 -1.65 -4.86
CA GLU A 397 2.79 -0.29 -4.63
C GLU A 397 1.51 0.03 -5.40
N LEU A 398 1.44 -0.37 -6.66
CA LEU A 398 0.22 -0.23 -7.46
C LEU A 398 -0.92 -1.07 -6.91
N GLY A 399 -0.62 -2.28 -6.44
CA GLY A 399 -1.60 -3.17 -5.82
C GLY A 399 -2.19 -2.52 -4.58
N GLY A 400 -1.35 -2.02 -3.66
CA GLY A 400 -1.78 -1.33 -2.45
C GLY A 400 -2.66 -0.12 -2.76
N GLY A 401 -2.19 0.80 -3.61
CA GLY A 401 -2.95 2.01 -3.97
C GLY A 401 -4.25 1.73 -4.71
N LEU A 402 -4.19 0.92 -5.79
CA LEU A 402 -5.39 0.59 -6.56
C LEU A 402 -6.36 -0.32 -5.79
N GLY A 403 -5.84 -1.18 -4.89
CA GLY A 403 -6.67 -1.97 -3.99
C GLY A 403 -7.51 -1.09 -3.08
N ILE A 404 -6.92 -0.08 -2.46
CA ILE A 404 -7.64 0.92 -1.66
C ILE A 404 -8.71 1.62 -2.50
N THR A 405 -8.35 2.05 -3.73
CA THR A 405 -9.31 2.63 -4.68
C THR A 405 -10.49 1.68 -4.93
N ILE A 406 -10.21 0.41 -5.25
CA ILE A 406 -11.25 -0.58 -5.59
C ILE A 406 -12.16 -0.81 -4.39
N PHE A 407 -11.62 -1.09 -3.21
CA PHE A 407 -12.41 -1.28 -2.00
C PHE A 407 -13.23 -0.04 -1.66
N GLY A 408 -12.62 1.14 -1.64
CA GLY A 408 -13.30 2.37 -1.28
C GLY A 408 -14.40 2.77 -2.27
N VAL A 409 -14.15 2.60 -3.57
CA VAL A 409 -15.17 2.87 -4.61
C VAL A 409 -16.32 1.88 -4.52
N LEU A 410 -16.05 0.60 -4.32
CA LEU A 410 -17.09 -0.43 -4.17
C LEU A 410 -17.93 -0.17 -2.90
N VAL A 411 -17.26 0.08 -1.76
CA VAL A 411 -17.95 0.41 -0.50
C VAL A 411 -18.83 1.65 -0.67
N ASN A 412 -18.29 2.75 -1.19
CA ASN A 412 -19.06 3.98 -1.37
C ASN A 412 -20.21 3.80 -2.38
N SER A 413 -20.04 2.97 -3.41
CA SER A 413 -21.09 2.68 -4.40
C SER A 413 -22.25 1.88 -3.77
N ILE A 414 -21.92 0.82 -3.03
CA ILE A 414 -22.95 -0.02 -2.36
C ILE A 414 -23.58 0.76 -1.22
N TYR A 415 -22.79 1.51 -0.44
CA TYR A 415 -23.27 2.40 0.60
C TYR A 415 -24.33 3.36 0.09
N ARG A 416 -24.09 4.04 -1.04
CA ARG A 416 -25.07 4.95 -1.65
C ARG A 416 -26.38 4.27 -2.03
N SER A 417 -26.33 3.02 -2.50
CA SER A 417 -27.54 2.27 -2.84
C SER A 417 -28.30 1.75 -1.63
N ALA A 418 -27.60 1.49 -0.52
CA ALA A 418 -28.17 1.01 0.73
C ALA A 418 -28.66 2.14 1.66
N PHE A 419 -28.07 3.35 1.52
CA PHE A 419 -28.41 4.49 2.36
C PHE A 419 -29.77 5.06 1.97
N ALA A 420 -30.78 4.75 2.76
CA ALA A 420 -32.13 5.25 2.60
C ALA A 420 -32.50 6.14 3.82
N ASN A 421 -32.43 7.45 3.65
CA ASN A 421 -32.91 8.40 4.67
C ASN A 421 -33.58 9.60 4.01
N PRO A 422 -34.90 9.83 4.28
CA PRO A 422 -35.66 10.93 3.67
C PRO A 422 -35.30 12.31 4.21
N VAL A 423 -34.60 12.39 5.35
CA VAL A 423 -34.21 13.67 6.00
C VAL A 423 -32.83 14.15 5.49
N ALA A 424 -32.09 13.28 4.86
CA ALA A 424 -30.73 13.59 4.42
C ALA A 424 -30.73 14.49 3.16
N ALA A 425 -30.03 15.62 3.24
CA ALA A 425 -29.80 16.50 2.09
C ALA A 425 -28.90 15.84 1.02
N ASP A 426 -28.94 16.36 -0.22
CA ASP A 426 -28.07 15.91 -1.31
C ASP A 426 -26.60 15.99 -0.90
N GLY A 427 -25.86 14.89 -1.05
CA GLY A 427 -24.43 14.76 -0.69
C GLY A 427 -24.15 13.93 0.56
N VAL A 428 -25.05 13.90 1.55
CA VAL A 428 -24.89 13.10 2.79
C VAL A 428 -24.83 11.59 2.50
N SER A 429 -25.41 11.16 1.38
CA SER A 429 -25.46 9.78 0.94
C SER A 429 -24.19 9.27 0.24
N ASN A 430 -23.13 10.09 0.05
CA ASN A 430 -21.98 9.68 -0.74
C ASN A 430 -20.97 8.80 0.01
N SER A 431 -20.83 9.01 1.32
CA SER A 431 -19.94 8.23 2.18
C SER A 431 -20.34 8.31 3.64
N ILE A 432 -19.92 7.32 4.44
CA ILE A 432 -20.20 7.32 5.87
C ILE A 432 -19.56 8.52 6.58
N SER A 433 -18.40 9.00 6.16
CA SER A 433 -17.76 10.17 6.77
C SER A 433 -18.57 11.46 6.56
N GLU A 434 -19.13 11.65 5.36
CA GLU A 434 -20.02 12.78 5.06
C GLU A 434 -21.32 12.69 5.88
N ALA A 435 -21.92 11.50 5.95
CA ALA A 435 -23.14 11.29 6.74
C ALA A 435 -22.92 11.51 8.24
N MET A 436 -21.82 11.02 8.81
CA MET A 436 -21.50 11.20 10.23
C MET A 436 -21.17 12.66 10.57
N THR A 437 -20.57 13.42 9.64
CA THR A 437 -20.36 14.86 9.80
C THR A 437 -21.67 15.61 9.80
N ALA A 438 -22.54 15.37 8.82
CA ALA A 438 -23.86 15.97 8.75
C ALA A 438 -24.75 15.62 9.96
N ALA A 439 -24.69 14.37 10.42
CA ALA A 439 -25.41 13.94 11.61
C ALA A 439 -25.00 14.72 12.87
N ARG A 440 -23.72 15.04 13.02
CA ARG A 440 -23.21 15.86 14.13
C ARG A 440 -23.62 17.33 14.01
N GLU A 441 -23.62 17.88 12.80
CA GLU A 441 -24.01 19.28 12.54
C GLU A 441 -25.51 19.51 12.75
N ILE A 442 -26.36 18.58 12.29
CA ILE A 442 -27.80 18.64 12.43
C ILE A 442 -28.18 18.41 13.90
N GLY A 443 -27.62 17.42 14.55
CA GLY A 443 -27.89 17.07 15.94
C GLY A 443 -29.34 16.60 16.19
N GLY A 444 -29.68 16.41 17.46
CA GLY A 444 -31.06 16.03 17.85
C GLY A 444 -31.49 14.65 17.32
N SER A 445 -32.81 14.48 17.12
CA SER A 445 -33.40 13.23 16.61
C SER A 445 -33.03 12.94 15.17
N ASP A 446 -32.99 13.97 14.34
CA ASP A 446 -32.75 13.87 12.91
C ASP A 446 -31.26 13.47 12.63
N GLY A 447 -30.33 14.07 13.38
CA GLY A 447 -28.93 13.68 13.34
C GLY A 447 -28.69 12.23 13.78
N LEU A 448 -29.40 11.78 14.82
CA LEU A 448 -29.35 10.38 15.28
C LEU A 448 -29.91 9.42 14.21
N GLU A 449 -31.01 9.77 13.56
CA GLU A 449 -31.59 8.95 12.49
C GLU A 449 -30.65 8.81 11.31
N ILE A 450 -29.98 9.89 10.87
CA ILE A 450 -28.97 9.87 9.84
C ILE A 450 -27.81 8.95 10.25
N ALA A 451 -27.30 9.08 11.48
CA ALA A 451 -26.18 8.27 11.96
C ALA A 451 -26.52 6.77 11.98
N VAL A 452 -27.71 6.39 12.44
CA VAL A 452 -28.15 4.99 12.47
C VAL A 452 -28.29 4.43 11.06
N ALA A 453 -28.90 5.17 10.14
CA ALA A 453 -29.03 4.75 8.75
C ALA A 453 -27.67 4.62 8.07
N ALA A 454 -26.73 5.54 8.33
CA ALA A 454 -25.37 5.50 7.79
C ALA A 454 -24.58 4.29 8.27
N LYS A 455 -24.65 3.98 9.57
CA LYS A 455 -23.99 2.80 10.15
C LYS A 455 -24.53 1.51 9.55
N ALA A 456 -25.85 1.36 9.42
CA ALA A 456 -26.46 0.18 8.82
C ALA A 456 -26.07 0.01 7.34
N ALA A 457 -26.14 1.08 6.54
CA ALA A 457 -25.75 1.06 5.14
C ALA A 457 -24.26 0.73 4.93
N PHE A 458 -23.38 1.20 5.84
CA PHE A 458 -21.96 0.91 5.75
C PHE A 458 -21.65 -0.55 6.11
N ALA A 459 -22.27 -1.10 7.14
CA ALA A 459 -22.10 -2.51 7.52
C ALA A 459 -22.56 -3.45 6.39
N GLU A 460 -23.68 -3.15 5.70
CA GLU A 460 -24.13 -3.89 4.52
C GLU A 460 -23.13 -3.77 3.36
N ALA A 461 -22.61 -2.56 3.09
CA ALA A 461 -21.63 -2.32 2.05
C ALA A 461 -20.32 -3.06 2.33
N HIS A 462 -19.84 -3.03 3.58
CA HIS A 462 -18.64 -3.77 4.01
C HIS A 462 -18.78 -5.27 3.72
N GLY A 463 -19.82 -5.90 4.25
CA GLY A 463 -20.08 -7.33 4.02
C GLY A 463 -20.13 -7.69 2.53
N SER A 464 -20.83 -6.90 1.73
CA SER A 464 -20.97 -7.12 0.29
C SER A 464 -19.64 -7.01 -0.46
N VAL A 465 -18.80 -6.02 -0.11
CA VAL A 465 -17.46 -5.86 -0.71
C VAL A 465 -16.56 -7.02 -0.36
N LEU A 466 -16.59 -7.52 0.87
CA LEU A 466 -15.81 -8.70 1.26
C LEU A 466 -16.17 -9.94 0.44
N VAL A 467 -17.46 -10.17 0.15
CA VAL A 467 -17.92 -11.26 -0.71
C VAL A 467 -17.39 -11.11 -2.14
N LEU A 468 -17.48 -9.90 -2.71
CA LEU A 468 -16.98 -9.64 -4.07
C LEU A 468 -15.46 -9.87 -4.17
N VAL A 469 -14.70 -9.35 -3.22
CA VAL A 469 -13.24 -9.51 -3.20
C VAL A 469 -12.86 -10.97 -2.93
N ALA A 470 -13.55 -11.66 -2.05
CA ALA A 470 -13.34 -13.09 -1.83
C ALA A 470 -13.53 -13.91 -3.12
N ALA A 471 -14.57 -13.61 -3.90
CA ALA A 471 -14.80 -14.25 -5.19
C ALA A 471 -13.66 -13.96 -6.19
N MET A 472 -13.18 -12.70 -6.26
CA MET A 472 -12.05 -12.33 -7.12
C MET A 472 -10.76 -13.07 -6.73
N ILE A 473 -10.45 -13.17 -5.43
CA ILE A 473 -9.27 -13.89 -4.95
C ILE A 473 -9.41 -15.39 -5.18
N ALA A 474 -10.59 -15.97 -5.04
CA ALA A 474 -10.85 -17.37 -5.34
C ALA A 474 -10.62 -17.69 -6.82
N LEU A 475 -11.06 -16.80 -7.74
CA LEU A 475 -10.76 -16.92 -9.17
C LEU A 475 -9.25 -16.81 -9.43
N LEU A 476 -8.55 -15.88 -8.77
CA LEU A 476 -7.10 -15.77 -8.87
C LEU A 476 -6.41 -17.06 -8.35
N SER A 477 -6.87 -17.64 -7.25
CA SER A 477 -6.34 -18.92 -6.74
C SER A 477 -6.40 -20.02 -7.79
N ALA A 478 -7.52 -20.15 -8.49
CA ALA A 478 -7.69 -21.12 -9.58
C ALA A 478 -6.75 -20.82 -10.77
N LEU A 479 -6.62 -19.55 -11.15
CA LEU A 479 -5.70 -19.08 -12.19
C LEU A 479 -4.24 -19.41 -11.85
N VAL A 480 -3.82 -19.10 -10.63
CA VAL A 480 -2.48 -19.41 -10.08
C VAL A 480 -2.20 -20.90 -10.15
N PHE A 481 -3.17 -21.73 -9.73
CA PHE A 481 -3.05 -23.18 -9.77
C PHE A 481 -2.84 -23.73 -11.20
N ILE A 482 -3.49 -23.13 -12.19
CA ILE A 482 -3.35 -23.53 -13.60
C ILE A 482 -2.03 -23.02 -14.17
N ALA A 483 -1.69 -21.74 -13.98
CA ALA A 483 -0.56 -21.10 -14.61
C ALA A 483 0.79 -21.57 -14.05
N LEU A 484 0.88 -21.88 -12.77
CA LEU A 484 2.11 -22.41 -12.15
C LEU A 484 2.27 -23.92 -12.32
N ARG A 485 1.51 -24.55 -13.22
CA ARG A 485 1.62 -26.00 -13.48
C ARG A 485 3.01 -26.44 -13.93
N ASN A 486 3.70 -25.57 -14.69
CA ASN A 486 5.02 -25.83 -15.24
C ASN A 486 6.13 -25.02 -14.55
N ALA A 487 5.85 -24.39 -13.38
CA ALA A 487 6.89 -23.69 -12.64
C ALA A 487 7.96 -24.68 -12.16
N PRO A 488 9.26 -24.34 -12.28
CA PRO A 488 10.33 -25.19 -11.80
C PRO A 488 10.13 -25.47 -10.32
N LYS A 489 10.32 -26.73 -9.90
CA LYS A 489 10.40 -27.05 -8.48
C LYS A 489 11.61 -26.32 -7.93
N ALA A 490 11.46 -25.61 -6.80
CA ALA A 490 12.61 -25.03 -6.10
C ALA A 490 13.62 -26.17 -5.84
N GLU A 491 14.80 -26.06 -6.43
CA GLU A 491 15.90 -26.98 -6.10
C GLU A 491 16.28 -26.67 -4.65
N ALA A 492 16.17 -27.69 -3.81
CA ALA A 492 16.62 -27.61 -2.43
C ALA A 492 18.15 -27.45 -2.45
N HIS A 493 18.63 -26.25 -2.12
CA HIS A 493 20.01 -25.99 -1.77
C HIS A 493 20.17 -26.00 -0.26
#